data_d5f53b852efa66e3c57faaccb0440b8f
#
_entry.id   d5f53b852efa66e3c57faaccb0440b8f
#
_cell.length_a   1.000
_cell.length_b   1.000
_cell.length_c   1.000
_cell.angle_alpha   90.00
_cell.angle_beta   90.00
_cell.angle_gamma   90.00
#
_symmetry.space_group_name_H-M   'P 1'
#
loop_
_entity.id
_entity.type
_entity.pdbx_description
1 polymer ?
#
loop_
_entity_poly.entity_id
_entity_poly.type
_entity_poly.pdbx_seq_one_letter_code
_entity_poly.pdbx_strand_id
1 'polypeptide(L)'
;METTIRIERYADQGRCVGHIDGRVVFVRFALPGELVRVALDEPHDREDRFWTGEVVEVLEASEDRTDPIWSLAGPLAMGGGVGGADLVHVSLAGQLKWKAASVAEQMARLGHVDTEVPIERMPEDDAEQGLHWRTRIEMIADADGRPSMRRRGTHVRVPIMKYRL
;
A
#
# COMPACT_ATOMS: atom_id res chain seq x y z
N MET A 1 8.39 -3.27 17.13
CA MET A 1 9.84 -2.94 16.89
C MET A 1 9.97 -2.11 15.62
N GLU A 2 10.81 -1.06 15.62
CA GLU A 2 11.09 -0.28 14.40
C GLU A 2 12.48 -0.62 13.85
N THR A 3 12.63 -0.57 12.53
CA THR A 3 13.90 -0.86 11.86
C THR A 3 13.98 -0.09 10.53
N THR A 4 15.20 0.08 10.01
CA THR A 4 15.42 0.73 8.71
C THR A 4 15.69 -0.33 7.65
N ILE A 5 15.00 -0.22 6.51
CA ILE A 5 15.04 -1.19 5.42
C ILE A 5 15.21 -0.48 4.09
N ARG A 6 16.08 -1.02 3.22
CA ARG A 6 16.09 -0.70 1.79
C ARG A 6 15.05 -1.56 1.08
N ILE A 7 14.18 -0.95 0.33
CA ILE A 7 13.11 -1.62 -0.41
C ILE A 7 13.63 -2.05 -1.79
N GLU A 8 13.43 -3.31 -2.13
CA GLU A 8 14.05 -3.94 -3.30
C GLU A 8 13.08 -4.03 -4.48
N ARG A 9 11.85 -4.49 -4.26
CA ARG A 9 10.89 -4.76 -5.33
C ARG A 9 9.44 -4.68 -4.87
N TYR A 10 8.55 -4.62 -5.84
CA TYR A 10 7.12 -4.77 -5.61
C TYR A 10 6.77 -6.17 -5.10
N ALA A 11 5.64 -6.29 -4.42
CA ALA A 11 5.03 -7.54 -3.99
C ALA A 11 3.50 -7.45 -4.08
N ASP A 12 2.84 -8.55 -3.75
CA ASP A 12 1.38 -8.64 -3.77
C ASP A 12 0.72 -7.75 -2.70
N GLN A 13 -0.55 -7.49 -2.88
CA GLN A 13 -1.43 -6.82 -1.90
C GLN A 13 -0.97 -5.41 -1.50
N GLY A 14 -0.41 -4.65 -2.46
CA GLY A 14 0.04 -3.29 -2.21
C GLY A 14 1.23 -3.18 -1.27
N ARG A 15 2.08 -4.22 -1.22
CA ARG A 15 3.30 -4.27 -0.41
C ARG A 15 4.54 -4.25 -1.29
N CYS A 16 5.66 -3.96 -0.67
CA CYS A 16 6.99 -4.13 -1.24
C CYS A 16 7.84 -5.06 -0.38
N VAL A 17 8.95 -5.54 -0.91
CA VAL A 17 9.87 -6.44 -0.22
C VAL A 17 11.18 -5.73 0.08
N GLY A 18 11.67 -5.94 1.28
CA GLY A 18 13.04 -5.72 1.69
C GLY A 18 13.51 -6.87 2.59
N HIS A 19 14.73 -6.80 3.09
CA HIS A 19 15.30 -7.83 3.95
C HIS A 19 15.90 -7.24 5.23
N ILE A 20 15.78 -7.99 6.33
CA ILE A 20 16.47 -7.74 7.59
C ILE A 20 17.22 -9.02 7.97
N ASP A 21 18.55 -8.97 8.05
CA ASP A 21 19.41 -10.12 8.39
C ASP A 21 19.06 -11.38 7.55
N GLY A 22 18.81 -11.18 6.25
CA GLY A 22 18.45 -12.23 5.31
C GLY A 22 16.98 -12.69 5.36
N ARG A 23 16.17 -12.12 6.24
CA ARG A 23 14.73 -12.41 6.34
C ARG A 23 13.92 -11.46 5.48
N VAL A 24 12.97 -12.02 4.74
CA VAL A 24 11.99 -11.26 3.95
C VAL A 24 11.08 -10.44 4.85
N VAL A 25 10.89 -9.17 4.51
CA VAL A 25 9.91 -8.29 5.15
C VAL A 25 9.00 -7.70 4.08
N PHE A 26 7.70 -7.92 4.22
CA PHE A 26 6.70 -7.28 3.38
C PHE A 26 6.27 -5.95 4.00
N VAL A 27 6.53 -4.86 3.30
CA VAL A 27 6.34 -3.50 3.80
C VAL A 27 5.19 -2.81 3.05
N ARG A 28 4.21 -2.33 3.78
CA ARG A 28 3.12 -1.51 3.26
C ARG A 28 3.55 -0.04 3.16
N PHE A 29 3.05 0.65 2.15
CA PHE A 29 3.35 2.07 1.85
C PHE A 29 4.81 2.37 1.51
N ALA A 30 5.53 1.40 0.99
CA ALA A 30 6.88 1.57 0.48
C ALA A 30 6.91 1.52 -1.05
N LEU A 31 8.00 1.97 -1.64
CA LEU A 31 8.30 1.87 -3.06
C LEU A 31 9.71 1.29 -3.29
N PRO A 32 9.94 0.55 -4.37
CA PRO A 32 11.27 0.04 -4.70
C PRO A 32 12.32 1.16 -4.77
N GLY A 33 13.50 0.88 -4.23
CA GLY A 33 14.61 1.83 -4.16
C GLY A 33 14.61 2.74 -2.94
N GLU A 34 13.51 2.84 -2.20
CA GLU A 34 13.42 3.68 -1.01
C GLU A 34 14.23 3.13 0.16
N LEU A 35 14.76 4.04 0.99
CA LEU A 35 15.19 3.74 2.35
C LEU A 35 14.11 4.23 3.31
N VAL A 36 13.55 3.32 4.08
CA VAL A 36 12.40 3.63 4.96
C VAL A 36 12.63 3.08 6.38
N ARG A 37 12.06 3.78 7.36
CA ARG A 37 11.86 3.23 8.69
C ARG A 37 10.49 2.56 8.75
N VAL A 38 10.47 1.33 9.24
CA VAL A 38 9.30 0.44 9.26
C VAL A 38 8.99 0.03 10.68
N ALA A 39 7.73 0.15 11.09
CA ALA A 39 7.21 -0.52 12.27
C ALA A 39 6.79 -1.93 11.87
N LEU A 40 7.43 -2.94 12.47
CA LEU A 40 7.06 -4.34 12.25
C LEU A 40 5.76 -4.65 12.99
N ASP A 41 4.92 -5.46 12.34
CA ASP A 41 3.67 -5.96 12.95
C ASP A 41 3.99 -6.90 14.11
N GLU A 42 3.22 -6.81 15.19
CA GLU A 42 3.37 -7.63 16.38
C GLU A 42 2.15 -8.58 16.54
N PRO A 43 2.32 -9.80 17.03
CA PRO A 43 3.59 -10.42 17.39
C PRO A 43 4.37 -10.90 16.17
N HIS A 44 5.71 -10.91 16.26
CA HIS A 44 6.57 -11.56 15.28
C HIS A 44 7.67 -12.35 16.00
N ASP A 45 8.09 -13.47 15.41
CA ASP A 45 9.10 -14.37 15.96
C ASP A 45 10.30 -14.49 15.01
N ARG A 46 11.46 -14.84 15.58
CA ARG A 46 12.66 -15.14 14.80
C ARG A 46 12.52 -16.39 13.93
N GLU A 47 11.59 -17.27 14.23
CA GLU A 47 11.30 -18.47 13.45
C GLU A 47 10.30 -18.25 12.31
N ASP A 48 9.65 -17.08 12.27
CA ASP A 48 8.72 -16.74 11.18
C ASP A 48 9.45 -16.72 9.84
N ARG A 49 8.82 -17.25 8.80
CA ARG A 49 9.37 -17.31 7.44
C ARG A 49 9.56 -15.91 6.83
N PHE A 50 8.73 -14.98 7.21
CA PHE A 50 8.77 -13.58 6.81
C PHE A 50 8.13 -12.73 7.90
N TRP A 51 8.43 -11.44 7.86
CA TRP A 51 7.75 -10.45 8.69
C TRP A 51 6.92 -9.51 7.82
N THR A 52 6.01 -8.80 8.45
CA THR A 52 5.25 -7.72 7.83
C THR A 52 5.42 -6.44 8.63
N GLY A 53 5.18 -5.30 7.97
CA GLY A 53 5.23 -4.00 8.63
C GLY A 53 4.72 -2.87 7.75
N GLU A 54 4.72 -1.70 8.32
CA GLU A 54 4.23 -0.49 7.69
C GLU A 54 5.27 0.64 7.82
N VAL A 55 5.43 1.44 6.77
CA VAL A 55 6.31 2.61 6.78
C VAL A 55 5.85 3.60 7.84
N VAL A 56 6.78 4.03 8.70
CA VAL A 56 6.58 5.12 9.66
C VAL A 56 7.32 6.39 9.26
N GLU A 57 8.40 6.25 8.48
CA GLU A 57 9.16 7.38 7.95
C GLU A 57 9.86 7.00 6.64
N VAL A 58 9.93 7.93 5.71
CA VAL A 58 10.68 7.80 4.46
C VAL A 58 11.95 8.62 4.58
N LEU A 59 13.10 7.95 4.51
CA LEU A 59 14.43 8.57 4.64
C LEU A 59 15.00 8.96 3.29
N GLU A 60 14.79 8.11 2.26
CA GLU A 60 15.13 8.38 0.88
C GLU A 60 13.94 7.97 0.02
N ALA A 61 13.31 8.94 -0.63
CA ALA A 61 12.08 8.74 -1.39
C ALA A 61 12.35 8.32 -2.85
N SER A 62 11.46 7.50 -3.39
CA SER A 62 11.36 7.23 -4.83
C SER A 62 10.78 8.45 -5.56
N GLU A 63 11.14 8.61 -6.85
CA GLU A 63 10.51 9.60 -7.76
C GLU A 63 9.01 9.38 -7.95
N ASP A 64 8.56 8.14 -7.78
CA ASP A 64 7.15 7.75 -7.91
C ASP A 64 6.34 7.98 -6.63
N ARG A 65 6.95 8.48 -5.55
CA ARG A 65 6.24 8.79 -4.30
C ARG A 65 5.46 10.10 -4.41
N THR A 66 4.28 10.09 -3.81
CA THR A 66 3.46 11.30 -3.62
C THR A 66 2.85 11.30 -2.22
N ASP A 67 2.39 12.44 -1.76
CA ASP A 67 1.58 12.52 -0.55
C ASP A 67 0.25 11.77 -0.77
N PRO A 68 -0.22 11.02 0.24
CA PRO A 68 -1.48 10.30 0.11
C PRO A 68 -2.64 11.23 -0.21
N ILE A 69 -3.26 11.06 -1.39
CA ILE A 69 -4.41 11.85 -1.84
C ILE A 69 -5.60 11.73 -0.88
N TRP A 70 -5.67 10.64 -0.15
CA TRP A 70 -6.58 10.40 0.95
C TRP A 70 -5.80 9.94 2.19
N SER A 71 -5.49 10.86 3.07
CA SER A 71 -4.63 10.65 4.25
C SER A 71 -5.14 9.54 5.18
N LEU A 72 -6.47 9.39 5.32
CA LEU A 72 -7.05 8.31 6.15
C LEU A 72 -6.70 6.90 5.66
N ALA A 73 -6.47 6.70 4.36
CA ALA A 73 -6.04 5.42 3.79
C ALA A 73 -4.51 5.23 3.83
N GLY A 74 -3.76 6.27 4.17
CA GLY A 74 -2.30 6.25 4.30
C GLY A 74 -1.79 5.47 5.51
N PRO A 75 -0.48 5.61 5.81
CA PRO A 75 0.16 4.98 6.95
C PRO A 75 -0.49 5.35 8.29
N LEU A 76 -0.57 4.39 9.20
CA LEU A 76 -1.11 4.61 10.56
C LEU A 76 -0.32 5.68 11.32
N ALA A 77 1.02 5.65 11.22
CA ALA A 77 1.90 6.63 11.86
C ALA A 77 1.67 8.06 11.37
N MET A 78 1.10 8.23 10.17
CA MET A 78 0.75 9.54 9.57
C MET A 78 -0.75 9.88 9.76
N GLY A 79 -1.44 9.24 10.70
CA GLY A 79 -2.86 9.48 10.99
C GLY A 79 -3.84 8.74 10.10
N GLY A 80 -3.36 7.83 9.26
CA GLY A 80 -4.16 6.99 8.39
C GLY A 80 -4.65 5.70 9.03
N GLY A 81 -4.56 4.61 8.30
CA GLY A 81 -4.82 3.26 8.79
C GLY A 81 -6.14 2.64 8.34
N VAL A 82 -7.04 3.36 7.66
CA VAL A 82 -8.24 2.72 7.08
C VAL A 82 -7.88 1.92 5.82
N GLY A 83 -8.66 0.88 5.54
CA GLY A 83 -8.54 0.09 4.31
C GLY A 83 -9.17 0.79 3.10
N GLY A 84 -9.21 0.08 1.97
CA GLY A 84 -9.92 0.49 0.76
C GLY A 84 -9.04 1.07 -0.33
N ALA A 85 -7.81 1.50 -0.02
CA ALA A 85 -6.81 1.92 -1.00
C ALA A 85 -5.40 1.58 -0.51
N ASP A 86 -4.59 0.96 -1.35
CA ASP A 86 -3.24 0.51 -1.00
C ASP A 86 -2.14 1.34 -1.65
N LEU A 87 -2.42 2.05 -2.76
CA LEU A 87 -1.44 2.80 -3.54
C LEU A 87 -1.61 4.32 -3.43
N VAL A 88 -2.16 4.81 -2.33
CA VAL A 88 -2.42 6.25 -2.11
C VAL A 88 -1.15 7.10 -2.03
N HIS A 89 -0.01 6.48 -1.80
CA HIS A 89 1.32 7.08 -1.70
C HIS A 89 2.09 7.06 -3.02
N VAL A 90 1.47 6.57 -4.09
CA VAL A 90 2.12 6.33 -5.39
C VAL A 90 1.52 7.24 -6.44
N SER A 91 2.36 7.94 -7.22
CA SER A 91 1.93 8.74 -8.35
C SER A 91 1.16 7.88 -9.39
N LEU A 92 0.32 8.49 -10.22
CA LEU A 92 -0.41 7.75 -11.26
C LEU A 92 0.55 6.99 -12.20
N ALA A 93 1.67 7.59 -12.56
CA ALA A 93 2.70 6.92 -13.37
C ALA A 93 3.32 5.73 -12.63
N GLY A 94 3.64 5.88 -11.35
CA GLY A 94 4.14 4.81 -10.49
C GLY A 94 3.14 3.67 -10.31
N GLN A 95 1.84 3.97 -10.22
CA GLN A 95 0.79 2.95 -10.15
C GLN A 95 0.74 2.08 -11.40
N LEU A 96 0.96 2.65 -12.60
CA LEU A 96 1.04 1.86 -13.84
C LEU A 96 2.24 0.93 -13.82
N LYS A 97 3.43 1.43 -13.40
CA LYS A 97 4.64 0.61 -13.23
C LYS A 97 4.39 -0.54 -12.26
N TRP A 98 3.78 -0.26 -11.10
CA TRP A 98 3.45 -1.28 -10.10
C TRP A 98 2.52 -2.36 -10.65
N LYS A 99 1.42 -1.95 -11.28
CA LYS A 99 0.43 -2.87 -11.85
C LYS A 99 1.05 -3.75 -12.94
N ALA A 100 1.85 -3.17 -13.83
CA ALA A 100 2.56 -3.91 -14.87
C ALA A 100 3.53 -4.95 -14.27
N ALA A 101 4.35 -4.55 -13.30
CA ALA A 101 5.28 -5.44 -12.62
C ALA A 101 4.56 -6.58 -11.88
N SER A 102 3.44 -6.29 -11.21
CA SER A 102 2.64 -7.29 -10.51
C SER A 102 2.05 -8.32 -11.46
N VAL A 103 1.49 -7.89 -12.60
CA VAL A 103 0.94 -8.81 -13.61
C VAL A 103 2.05 -9.67 -14.20
N ALA A 104 3.18 -9.08 -14.62
CA ALA A 104 4.31 -9.80 -15.19
C ALA A 104 4.86 -10.85 -14.20
N GLU A 105 5.04 -10.49 -12.93
CA GLU A 105 5.49 -11.44 -11.91
C GLU A 105 4.52 -12.60 -11.72
N GLN A 106 3.21 -12.35 -11.65
CA GLN A 106 2.22 -13.41 -11.50
C GLN A 106 2.18 -14.34 -12.72
N MET A 107 2.27 -13.79 -13.92
CA MET A 107 2.33 -14.57 -15.16
C MET A 107 3.57 -15.44 -15.21
N ALA A 108 4.74 -14.91 -14.88
CA ALA A 108 5.98 -15.66 -14.85
C ALA A 108 5.97 -16.75 -13.77
N ARG A 109 5.59 -16.40 -12.53
CA ARG A 109 5.69 -17.30 -11.36
C ARG A 109 4.63 -18.40 -11.35
N LEU A 110 3.40 -18.08 -11.69
CA LEU A 110 2.27 -19.00 -11.60
C LEU A 110 1.87 -19.55 -12.98
N GLY A 111 1.92 -18.71 -14.00
CA GLY A 111 1.56 -19.10 -15.36
C GLY A 111 2.73 -19.72 -16.15
N HIS A 112 3.97 -19.57 -15.67
CA HIS A 112 5.19 -19.92 -16.40
C HIS A 112 5.25 -19.27 -17.80
N VAL A 113 4.71 -18.07 -17.91
CA VAL A 113 4.66 -17.27 -19.14
C VAL A 113 5.44 -15.98 -18.89
N ASP A 114 6.46 -15.75 -19.71
CA ASP A 114 7.19 -14.50 -19.77
C ASP A 114 6.50 -13.58 -20.79
N THR A 115 5.89 -12.51 -20.28
CA THR A 115 5.12 -11.57 -21.10
C THR A 115 5.12 -10.17 -20.52
N GLU A 116 5.07 -9.19 -21.41
CA GLU A 116 4.78 -7.80 -21.05
C GLU A 116 3.31 -7.53 -21.32
N VAL A 117 2.63 -7.00 -20.31
CA VAL A 117 1.21 -6.62 -20.40
C VAL A 117 1.13 -5.09 -20.32
N PRO A 118 0.66 -4.42 -21.39
CA PRO A 118 0.45 -2.97 -21.34
C PRO A 118 -0.64 -2.63 -20.31
N ILE A 119 -0.38 -1.66 -19.46
CA ILE A 119 -1.34 -1.12 -18.51
C ILE A 119 -1.69 0.29 -18.97
N GLU A 120 -2.96 0.52 -19.27
CA GLU A 120 -3.46 1.77 -19.77
C GLU A 120 -4.20 2.56 -18.67
N ARG A 121 -4.15 3.88 -18.76
CA ARG A 121 -4.95 4.77 -17.91
C ARG A 121 -6.39 4.79 -18.40
N MET A 122 -7.32 5.01 -17.48
CA MET A 122 -8.67 5.40 -17.85
C MET A 122 -8.65 6.83 -18.42
N PRO A 123 -9.56 7.16 -19.36
CA PRO A 123 -9.55 8.47 -20.03
C PRO A 123 -9.60 9.68 -19.10
N GLU A 124 -10.28 9.56 -17.96
CA GLU A 124 -10.48 10.64 -17.00
C GLU A 124 -9.43 10.68 -15.88
N ASP A 125 -8.50 9.70 -15.80
CA ASP A 125 -7.55 9.57 -14.69
C ASP A 125 -6.70 10.83 -14.48
N ASP A 126 -6.29 11.53 -15.54
CA ASP A 126 -5.47 12.73 -15.42
C ASP A 126 -6.27 13.92 -14.87
N ALA A 127 -7.52 14.10 -15.27
CA ALA A 127 -8.39 15.18 -14.78
C ALA A 127 -8.87 14.92 -13.36
N GLU A 128 -9.19 13.69 -13.02
CA GLU A 128 -9.75 13.26 -11.74
C GLU A 128 -8.67 12.75 -10.76
N GLN A 129 -7.41 12.80 -11.15
CA GLN A 129 -6.28 12.30 -10.33
C GLN A 129 -6.43 10.85 -9.89
N GLY A 130 -7.05 10.00 -10.74
CA GLY A 130 -7.32 8.59 -10.43
C GLY A 130 -8.42 8.37 -9.40
N LEU A 131 -9.26 9.38 -9.14
CA LEU A 131 -10.38 9.32 -8.21
C LEU A 131 -11.72 9.11 -8.92
N HIS A 132 -12.79 9.03 -8.14
CA HIS A 132 -14.21 9.02 -8.59
C HIS A 132 -14.60 7.83 -9.49
N TRP A 133 -13.80 6.78 -9.55
CA TRP A 133 -14.08 5.57 -10.33
C TRP A 133 -14.90 4.52 -9.58
N ARG A 134 -14.87 4.56 -8.24
CA ARG A 134 -15.52 3.54 -7.41
C ARG A 134 -17.01 3.85 -7.25
N THR A 135 -17.86 2.91 -7.68
CA THR A 135 -19.32 3.04 -7.64
C THR A 135 -19.98 2.23 -6.51
N ARG A 136 -19.20 1.39 -5.80
CA ARG A 136 -19.70 0.58 -4.69
C ARG A 136 -18.70 0.56 -3.55
N ILE A 137 -19.20 0.82 -2.34
CA ILE A 137 -18.43 0.73 -1.10
C ILE A 137 -19.33 0.23 0.02
N GLU A 138 -18.76 -0.50 0.96
CA GLU A 138 -19.40 -0.89 2.22
C GLU A 138 -18.79 -0.07 3.36
N MET A 139 -19.64 0.54 4.15
CA MET A 139 -19.27 1.27 5.37
C MET A 139 -20.05 0.70 6.54
N ILE A 140 -19.50 0.81 7.76
CA ILE A 140 -20.14 0.43 9.00
C ILE A 140 -20.50 1.67 9.81
N ALA A 141 -21.65 1.66 10.47
CA ALA A 141 -21.99 2.72 11.42
C ALA A 141 -21.11 2.60 12.68
N ASP A 142 -20.60 3.72 13.18
CA ASP A 142 -19.98 3.79 14.51
C ASP A 142 -21.05 3.84 15.61
N ALA A 143 -20.62 4.04 16.85
CA ALA A 143 -21.53 4.11 17.99
C ALA A 143 -22.51 5.30 17.93
N ASP A 144 -22.15 6.36 17.21
CA ASP A 144 -22.95 7.56 17.00
C ASP A 144 -23.77 7.51 15.70
N GLY A 145 -23.77 6.37 14.99
CA GLY A 145 -24.47 6.18 13.72
C GLY A 145 -23.77 6.79 12.50
N ARG A 146 -22.51 7.26 12.63
CA ARG A 146 -21.77 7.88 11.53
C ARG A 146 -21.15 6.82 10.60
N PRO A 147 -21.08 7.07 9.28
CA PRO A 147 -20.38 6.17 8.36
C PRO A 147 -18.90 6.07 8.75
N SER A 148 -18.41 4.85 8.86
CA SER A 148 -17.07 4.56 9.34
C SER A 148 -16.46 3.38 8.56
N MET A 149 -15.13 3.31 8.57
CA MET A 149 -14.38 2.15 8.08
C MET A 149 -13.51 1.58 9.21
N ARG A 150 -13.18 0.30 9.10
CA ARG A 150 -12.28 -0.31 10.07
C ARG A 150 -10.84 0.10 9.82
N ARG A 151 -10.11 0.37 10.90
CA ARG A 151 -8.66 0.44 10.84
C ARG A 151 -8.11 -0.94 10.49
N ARG A 152 -7.11 -0.99 9.58
CA ARG A 152 -6.48 -2.24 9.15
C ARG A 152 -6.06 -3.11 10.33
N GLY A 153 -6.33 -4.41 10.24
CA GLY A 153 -5.96 -5.38 11.27
C GLY A 153 -6.67 -5.23 12.62
N THR A 154 -7.67 -4.34 12.73
CA THR A 154 -8.38 -4.08 13.99
C THR A 154 -9.90 -4.03 13.82
N HIS A 155 -10.62 -3.95 14.93
CA HIS A 155 -12.05 -3.67 14.97
C HIS A 155 -12.38 -2.19 15.24
N VAL A 156 -11.36 -1.33 15.37
CA VAL A 156 -11.54 0.10 15.61
C VAL A 156 -12.23 0.73 14.41
N ARG A 157 -13.32 1.46 14.65
CA ARG A 157 -14.07 2.18 13.63
C ARG A 157 -13.56 3.62 13.55
N VAL A 158 -13.23 4.05 12.34
CA VAL A 158 -12.77 5.40 12.05
C VAL A 158 -13.85 6.10 11.24
N PRO A 159 -14.46 7.19 11.75
CA PRO A 159 -15.47 7.93 11.01
C PRO A 159 -14.92 8.49 9.71
N ILE A 160 -15.71 8.38 8.64
CA ILE A 160 -15.37 8.87 7.32
C ILE A 160 -16.21 10.11 7.01
N MET A 161 -15.61 11.29 7.17
CA MET A 161 -16.28 12.56 6.89
C MET A 161 -16.27 12.90 5.40
N LYS A 162 -15.28 12.40 4.67
CA LYS A 162 -15.15 12.56 3.21
C LYS A 162 -14.48 11.32 2.63
N TYR A 163 -15.16 10.67 1.69
CA TYR A 163 -14.63 9.54 0.93
C TYR A 163 -14.02 10.05 -0.39
N ARG A 164 -12.82 9.59 -0.72
CA ARG A 164 -12.06 10.05 -1.89
C ARG A 164 -11.42 8.86 -2.63
N LEU A 165 -12.25 8.03 -3.26
CA LEU A 165 -11.73 6.98 -4.18
C LEU A 165 -12.64 6.80 -5.40
#